data_e5275250f867963ddfb630b7f9254b30
#
_entry.id   e5275250f867963ddfb630b7f9254b30
#
_cell.length_a   1.000
_cell.length_b   1.000
_cell.length_c   1.000
_cell.angle_alpha   90.00
_cell.angle_beta   90.00
_cell.angle_gamma   90.00
#
_symmetry.space_group_name_H-M   'P 1'
#
loop_
_entity.id
_entity.type
_entity.pdbx_description
1 polymer ?
#
loop_
_entity_poly.entity_id
_entity_poly.type
_entity_poly.pdbx_seq_one_letter_code
_entity_poly.pdbx_strand_id
1 'polypeptide(L)'
;MTDPQDASGSRARGRRMARAERRSQLLTIALDLFATEGFHHVSMDDIAERAQVSKPVLYRHFPSKLDLYLAVVDQQGADLLAAVERAVAPLEAGPVARGEGRTVVAAVVEAYLAFVQVAGESSTLLFESDVTRDTQVRGRVEHAAAEVTRRIAEVLSGVTGRGRADADVLAAALVATAQGAATYWLRHGGGQGIERVVELVTDLQWRGLAGLVRPDYPYGDA
;
A
#
# COMPACT_ATOMS: atom_id res chain seq x y z
N MET A 1 18.97 -46.52 -0.59
CA MET A 1 17.53 -46.79 -0.66
C MET A 1 16.84 -45.50 -0.26
N THR A 2 16.51 -44.66 -1.26
CA THR A 2 15.98 -43.30 -1.06
C THR A 2 14.46 -43.42 -0.86
N ASP A 3 13.95 -42.89 0.22
CA ASP A 3 12.55 -42.99 0.66
C ASP A 3 11.59 -42.31 -0.35
N PRO A 4 10.53 -42.96 -0.83
CA PRO A 4 9.57 -42.45 -1.81
C PRO A 4 8.75 -41.24 -1.27
N GLN A 5 8.73 -41.00 0.04
CA GLN A 5 7.97 -39.91 0.67
C GLN A 5 8.61 -38.56 0.45
N ASP A 6 9.94 -38.45 0.31
CA ASP A 6 10.66 -37.18 0.09
C ASP A 6 10.44 -36.62 -1.33
N ALA A 7 10.28 -37.45 -2.33
CA ALA A 7 10.03 -37.03 -3.70
C ALA A 7 8.61 -36.47 -3.92
N SER A 8 7.63 -36.93 -3.12
CA SER A 8 6.25 -36.42 -3.14
C SER A 8 6.12 -35.02 -2.54
N GLY A 9 6.81 -34.79 -1.43
CA GLY A 9 6.85 -33.48 -0.75
C GLY A 9 7.52 -32.39 -1.60
N SER A 10 8.61 -32.73 -2.28
CA SER A 10 9.35 -31.80 -3.16
C SER A 10 8.50 -31.38 -4.38
N ARG A 11 7.82 -32.34 -5.04
CA ARG A 11 6.94 -32.05 -6.20
C ARG A 11 5.71 -31.22 -5.81
N ALA A 12 5.12 -31.47 -4.63
CA ALA A 12 4.00 -30.69 -4.12
C ALA A 12 4.41 -29.26 -3.78
N ARG A 13 5.61 -29.05 -3.21
CA ARG A 13 6.18 -27.74 -2.91
C ARG A 13 6.50 -26.96 -4.19
N GLY A 14 7.15 -27.58 -5.18
CA GLY A 14 7.45 -26.96 -6.47
C GLY A 14 6.18 -26.57 -7.23
N ARG A 15 5.13 -27.42 -7.22
CA ARG A 15 3.85 -27.12 -7.87
C ARG A 15 3.08 -26.00 -7.15
N ARG A 16 3.22 -25.87 -5.82
CA ARG A 16 2.64 -24.78 -5.01
C ARG A 16 3.35 -23.47 -5.27
N MET A 17 4.68 -23.44 -5.35
CA MET A 17 5.47 -22.28 -5.74
C MET A 17 5.12 -21.79 -7.14
N ALA A 18 5.11 -22.67 -8.14
CA ALA A 18 4.72 -22.32 -9.50
C ALA A 18 3.29 -21.74 -9.60
N ARG A 19 2.38 -22.18 -8.73
CA ARG A 19 1.03 -21.61 -8.66
C ARG A 19 1.02 -20.22 -8.04
N ALA A 20 1.79 -19.97 -6.97
CA ALA A 20 1.91 -18.68 -6.31
C ALA A 20 2.59 -17.65 -7.22
N GLU A 21 3.69 -18.04 -7.88
CA GLU A 21 4.40 -17.20 -8.85
C GLU A 21 3.49 -16.80 -10.02
N ARG A 22 2.70 -17.75 -10.54
CA ARG A 22 1.74 -17.47 -11.60
C ARG A 22 0.65 -16.53 -11.14
N ARG A 23 0.15 -16.67 -9.92
CA ARG A 23 -0.83 -15.77 -9.35
C ARG A 23 -0.27 -14.35 -9.20
N SER A 24 0.95 -14.20 -8.73
CA SER A 24 1.63 -12.92 -8.61
C SER A 24 1.82 -12.25 -9.97
N GLN A 25 2.27 -13.00 -10.98
CA GLN A 25 2.40 -12.49 -12.35
C GLN A 25 1.07 -11.96 -12.89
N LEU A 26 -0.02 -12.70 -12.68
CA LEU A 26 -1.35 -12.29 -13.14
C LEU A 26 -1.81 -11.00 -12.44
N LEU A 27 -1.53 -10.85 -11.14
CA LEU A 27 -1.85 -9.63 -10.39
C LEU A 27 -1.07 -8.42 -10.89
N THR A 28 0.23 -8.56 -11.17
CA THR A 28 1.06 -7.47 -11.71
C THR A 28 0.54 -7.01 -13.08
N ILE A 29 0.21 -7.95 -13.97
CA ILE A 29 -0.32 -7.61 -15.30
C ILE A 29 -1.71 -6.97 -15.21
N ALA A 30 -2.57 -7.50 -14.34
CA ALA A 30 -3.90 -6.92 -14.13
C ALA A 30 -3.83 -5.51 -13.55
N LEU A 31 -2.91 -5.28 -12.61
CA LEU A 31 -2.67 -3.94 -12.04
C LEU A 31 -2.26 -2.95 -13.15
N ASP A 32 -1.28 -3.31 -13.99
CA ASP A 32 -0.81 -2.48 -15.10
C ASP A 32 -1.95 -2.12 -16.06
N LEU A 33 -2.75 -3.10 -16.48
CA LEU A 33 -3.87 -2.88 -17.36
C LEU A 33 -4.98 -2.04 -16.71
N PHE A 34 -5.36 -2.33 -15.47
CA PHE A 34 -6.37 -1.54 -14.77
C PHE A 34 -5.92 -0.10 -14.50
N ALA A 35 -4.63 0.12 -14.25
CA ALA A 35 -4.07 1.44 -14.04
C ALA A 35 -4.01 2.28 -15.32
N THR A 36 -3.77 1.65 -16.48
CA THR A 36 -3.58 2.37 -17.75
C THR A 36 -4.86 2.52 -18.57
N GLU A 37 -5.74 1.53 -18.53
CA GLU A 37 -6.93 1.47 -19.38
C GLU A 37 -8.23 1.60 -18.58
N GLY A 38 -8.16 1.47 -17.25
CA GLY A 38 -9.32 1.50 -16.36
C GLY A 38 -10.07 0.17 -16.27
N PHE A 39 -10.72 -0.07 -15.11
CA PHE A 39 -11.42 -1.32 -14.84
C PHE A 39 -12.46 -1.69 -15.90
N HIS A 40 -13.25 -0.73 -16.37
CA HIS A 40 -14.38 -1.03 -17.29
C HIS A 40 -13.92 -1.45 -18.68
N HIS A 41 -12.82 -0.92 -19.17
CA HIS A 41 -12.32 -1.16 -20.53
C HIS A 41 -11.49 -2.45 -20.65
N VAL A 42 -10.89 -2.94 -19.57
CA VAL A 42 -10.11 -4.17 -19.56
C VAL A 42 -11.01 -5.40 -19.43
N SER A 43 -10.82 -6.40 -20.28
CA SER A 43 -11.51 -7.70 -20.21
C SER A 43 -10.60 -8.79 -19.63
N MET A 44 -11.19 -9.91 -19.19
CA MET A 44 -10.42 -11.10 -18.81
C MET A 44 -9.62 -11.68 -19.97
N ASP A 45 -10.05 -11.41 -21.21
CA ASP A 45 -9.36 -11.86 -22.42
C ASP A 45 -8.09 -11.07 -22.65
N ASP A 46 -8.14 -9.75 -22.50
CA ASP A 46 -6.96 -8.87 -22.61
C ASP A 46 -5.89 -9.24 -21.58
N ILE A 47 -6.33 -9.52 -20.35
CA ILE A 47 -5.43 -9.97 -19.29
C ILE A 47 -4.79 -11.33 -19.61
N ALA A 48 -5.58 -12.29 -20.12
CA ALA A 48 -5.05 -13.62 -20.47
C ALA A 48 -4.04 -13.52 -21.62
N GLU A 49 -4.32 -12.69 -22.64
CA GLU A 49 -3.43 -12.43 -23.77
C GLU A 49 -2.14 -11.78 -23.31
N ARG A 50 -2.22 -10.68 -22.55
CA ARG A 50 -1.05 -9.97 -22.02
C ARG A 50 -0.17 -10.84 -21.11
N ALA A 51 -0.81 -11.73 -20.33
CA ALA A 51 -0.13 -12.69 -19.45
C ALA A 51 0.40 -13.94 -20.17
N GLN A 52 0.08 -14.09 -21.46
CA GLN A 52 0.41 -15.28 -22.25
C GLN A 52 -0.07 -16.58 -21.61
N VAL A 53 -1.29 -16.58 -21.08
CA VAL A 53 -1.93 -17.74 -20.49
C VAL A 53 -3.25 -18.07 -21.20
N SER A 54 -3.67 -19.32 -21.13
CA SER A 54 -5.02 -19.66 -21.62
C SER A 54 -6.10 -19.16 -20.65
N LYS A 55 -7.27 -18.78 -21.18
CA LYS A 55 -8.45 -18.37 -20.38
C LYS A 55 -8.76 -19.32 -19.21
N PRO A 56 -8.79 -20.67 -19.41
CA PRO A 56 -9.03 -21.58 -18.28
C PRO A 56 -7.99 -21.48 -17.17
N VAL A 57 -6.74 -21.12 -17.47
CA VAL A 57 -5.70 -20.92 -16.46
C VAL A 57 -6.00 -19.64 -15.66
N LEU A 58 -6.36 -18.53 -16.31
CA LEU A 58 -6.73 -17.30 -15.63
C LEU A 58 -7.97 -17.50 -14.74
N TYR A 59 -9.05 -18.08 -15.28
CA TYR A 59 -10.28 -18.33 -14.53
C TYR A 59 -10.12 -19.31 -13.35
N ARG A 60 -9.14 -20.20 -13.39
CA ARG A 60 -8.79 -21.05 -12.26
C ARG A 60 -8.16 -20.28 -11.09
N HIS A 61 -7.48 -19.15 -11.37
CA HIS A 61 -6.89 -18.28 -10.35
C HIS A 61 -7.88 -17.22 -9.85
N PHE A 62 -8.69 -16.71 -10.76
CA PHE A 62 -9.64 -15.62 -10.50
C PHE A 62 -10.94 -15.89 -11.25
N PRO A 63 -11.99 -16.33 -10.54
CA PRO A 63 -13.26 -16.72 -11.16
C PRO A 63 -13.96 -15.62 -11.96
N SER A 64 -13.71 -14.35 -11.61
CA SER A 64 -14.28 -13.19 -12.30
C SER A 64 -13.28 -12.02 -12.38
N LYS A 65 -13.60 -11.03 -13.20
CA LYS A 65 -12.84 -9.77 -13.27
C LYS A 65 -12.87 -9.02 -11.94
N LEU A 66 -14.00 -9.06 -11.23
CA LEU A 66 -14.13 -8.46 -9.91
C LEU A 66 -13.23 -9.18 -8.88
N ASP A 67 -13.19 -10.51 -8.87
CA ASP A 67 -12.30 -11.25 -7.96
C ASP A 67 -10.83 -10.93 -8.22
N LEU A 68 -10.44 -10.77 -9.48
CA LEU A 68 -9.08 -10.35 -9.85
C LEU A 68 -8.81 -8.92 -9.38
N TYR A 69 -9.75 -8.01 -9.57
CA TYR A 69 -9.62 -6.62 -9.15
C TYR A 69 -9.52 -6.50 -7.61
N LEU A 70 -10.37 -7.18 -6.86
CA LEU A 70 -10.30 -7.24 -5.41
C LEU A 70 -8.95 -7.79 -4.93
N ALA A 71 -8.42 -8.81 -5.61
CA ALA A 71 -7.10 -9.36 -5.27
C ALA A 71 -5.95 -8.38 -5.60
N VAL A 72 -6.08 -7.55 -6.63
CA VAL A 72 -5.15 -6.44 -6.92
C VAL A 72 -5.22 -5.40 -5.80
N VAL A 73 -6.41 -4.99 -5.37
CA VAL A 73 -6.60 -4.05 -4.26
C VAL A 73 -5.99 -4.58 -2.97
N ASP A 74 -6.23 -5.85 -2.64
CA ASP A 74 -5.64 -6.49 -1.45
C ASP A 74 -4.10 -6.50 -1.50
N GLN A 75 -3.53 -6.82 -2.66
CA GLN A 75 -2.07 -6.81 -2.84
C GLN A 75 -1.50 -5.40 -2.67
N GLN A 76 -2.12 -4.40 -3.28
CA GLN A 76 -1.69 -3.01 -3.17
C GLN A 76 -1.79 -2.50 -1.73
N GLY A 77 -2.86 -2.85 -1.00
CA GLY A 77 -2.99 -2.53 0.42
C GLY A 77 -1.89 -3.17 1.28
N ALA A 78 -1.56 -4.43 1.02
CA ALA A 78 -0.48 -5.13 1.70
C ALA A 78 0.90 -4.52 1.39
N ASP A 79 1.14 -4.14 0.13
CA ASP A 79 2.39 -3.50 -0.29
C ASP A 79 2.57 -2.12 0.35
N LEU A 80 1.49 -1.32 0.44
CA LEU A 80 1.48 -0.05 1.16
C LEU A 80 1.78 -0.24 2.64
N LEU A 81 1.09 -1.17 3.30
CA LEU A 81 1.33 -1.48 4.72
C LEU A 81 2.79 -1.88 4.96
N ALA A 82 3.33 -2.78 4.14
CA ALA A 82 4.73 -3.20 4.24
C ALA A 82 5.72 -2.03 3.99
N ALA A 83 5.39 -1.09 3.11
CA ALA A 83 6.20 0.12 2.88
C ALA A 83 6.18 1.04 4.12
N VAL A 84 5.01 1.24 4.71
CA VAL A 84 4.87 2.01 5.97
C VAL A 84 5.59 1.33 7.13
N GLU A 85 5.47 0.02 7.28
CA GLU A 85 6.21 -0.73 8.31
C GLU A 85 7.72 -0.56 8.19
N ARG A 86 8.26 -0.63 6.97
CA ARG A 86 9.69 -0.35 6.74
C ARG A 86 10.07 1.09 7.08
N ALA A 87 9.20 2.05 6.75
CA ALA A 87 9.44 3.46 7.05
C ALA A 87 9.49 3.75 8.56
N VAL A 88 8.63 3.11 9.35
CA VAL A 88 8.55 3.34 10.80
C VAL A 88 9.48 2.46 11.63
N ALA A 89 10.03 1.39 11.07
CA ALA A 89 10.90 0.44 11.77
C ALA A 89 12.06 1.09 12.55
N PRO A 90 12.73 2.16 12.07
CA PRO A 90 13.78 2.84 12.84
C PRO A 90 13.29 3.39 14.18
N LEU A 91 12.04 3.85 14.29
CA LEU A 91 11.46 4.38 15.52
C LEU A 91 11.20 3.31 16.58
N GLU A 92 11.18 2.05 16.19
CA GLU A 92 10.95 0.89 17.07
C GLU A 92 12.27 0.22 17.48
N ALA A 93 13.30 0.36 16.64
CA ALA A 93 14.59 -0.26 16.88
C ALA A 93 15.39 0.40 18.04
N GLY A 94 15.00 1.62 18.45
CA GLY A 94 15.65 2.35 19.53
C GLY A 94 15.55 3.86 19.39
N PRO A 95 16.33 4.61 20.18
CA PRO A 95 16.36 6.06 20.09
C PRO A 95 16.79 6.51 18.69
N VAL A 96 16.00 7.36 18.08
CA VAL A 96 16.33 7.99 16.77
C VAL A 96 17.08 9.31 17.00
N ALA A 97 18.02 9.63 16.11
CA ALA A 97 18.73 10.89 16.17
C ALA A 97 17.77 12.08 15.91
N ARG A 98 18.15 13.26 16.42
CA ARG A 98 17.37 14.47 16.16
C ARG A 98 17.29 14.75 14.67
N GLY A 99 16.07 14.84 14.13
CA GLY A 99 15.80 15.05 12.72
C GLY A 99 15.39 13.77 11.95
N GLU A 100 15.73 12.58 12.43
CA GLU A 100 15.31 11.32 11.78
C GLU A 100 13.79 11.13 11.75
N GLY A 101 13.07 11.68 12.71
CA GLY A 101 11.60 11.70 12.69
C GLY A 101 11.02 12.35 11.42
N ARG A 102 11.66 13.39 10.88
CA ARG A 102 11.27 13.99 9.60
C ARG A 102 11.48 13.02 8.45
N THR A 103 12.57 12.27 8.46
CA THR A 103 12.87 11.25 7.44
C THR A 103 11.83 10.13 7.45
N VAL A 104 11.38 9.70 8.64
CA VAL A 104 10.31 8.71 8.77
C VAL A 104 8.99 9.25 8.21
N VAL A 105 8.62 10.49 8.55
CA VAL A 105 7.43 11.13 7.96
C VAL A 105 7.54 11.19 6.44
N ALA A 106 8.71 11.59 5.91
CA ALA A 106 8.95 11.63 4.46
C ALA A 106 8.77 10.25 3.81
N ALA A 107 9.33 9.20 4.41
CA ALA A 107 9.21 7.83 3.88
C ALA A 107 7.77 7.31 3.89
N VAL A 108 6.97 7.67 4.91
CA VAL A 108 5.54 7.33 4.95
C VAL A 108 4.76 8.09 3.86
N VAL A 109 5.02 9.39 3.69
CA VAL A 109 4.39 10.21 2.65
C VAL A 109 4.77 9.68 1.26
N GLU A 110 6.04 9.35 1.04
CA GLU A 110 6.53 8.76 -0.21
C GLU A 110 5.85 7.42 -0.51
N ALA A 111 5.70 6.54 0.50
CA ALA A 111 5.00 5.28 0.34
C ALA A 111 3.54 5.48 -0.12
N TYR A 112 2.85 6.49 0.43
CA TYR A 112 1.49 6.83 0.01
C TYR A 112 1.43 7.39 -1.42
N LEU A 113 2.32 8.30 -1.78
CA LEU A 113 2.38 8.87 -3.12
C LEU A 113 2.73 7.81 -4.17
N ALA A 114 3.71 6.94 -3.87
CA ALA A 114 4.05 5.82 -4.73
C ALA A 114 2.88 4.84 -4.89
N PHE A 115 2.15 4.55 -3.82
CA PHE A 115 0.95 3.73 -3.88
C PHE A 115 -0.11 4.33 -4.80
N VAL A 116 -0.43 5.62 -4.65
CA VAL A 116 -1.40 6.31 -5.49
C VAL A 116 -0.92 6.40 -6.94
N GLN A 117 0.36 6.61 -7.18
CA GLN A 117 0.94 6.64 -8.52
C GLN A 117 0.85 5.28 -9.23
N VAL A 118 1.17 4.18 -8.53
CA VAL A 118 1.08 2.81 -9.07
C VAL A 118 -0.37 2.39 -9.27
N ALA A 119 -1.25 2.75 -8.35
CA ALA A 119 -2.68 2.53 -8.50
C ALA A 119 -3.28 3.36 -9.65
N GLY A 120 -2.59 4.43 -10.09
CA GLY A 120 -2.92 5.26 -11.26
C GLY A 120 -4.35 5.77 -11.25
N GLU A 121 -5.00 5.78 -12.42
CA GLU A 121 -6.43 6.06 -12.51
C GLU A 121 -7.28 5.06 -11.71
N SER A 122 -6.75 3.87 -11.41
CA SER A 122 -7.39 2.93 -10.48
C SER A 122 -7.44 3.47 -9.05
N SER A 123 -6.57 4.40 -8.65
CA SER A 123 -6.73 5.11 -7.37
C SER A 123 -7.86 6.12 -7.41
N THR A 124 -8.08 6.81 -8.55
CA THR A 124 -9.30 7.60 -8.77
C THR A 124 -10.53 6.69 -8.89
N LEU A 125 -10.37 5.48 -9.43
CA LEU A 125 -11.39 4.45 -9.41
C LEU A 125 -11.66 3.94 -7.97
N LEU A 126 -10.65 3.85 -7.11
CA LEU A 126 -10.81 3.53 -5.68
C LEU A 126 -11.51 4.65 -4.90
N PHE A 127 -11.37 5.91 -5.33
CA PHE A 127 -11.93 7.05 -4.60
C PHE A 127 -13.18 7.68 -5.24
N GLU A 128 -13.47 7.47 -6.53
CA GLU A 128 -14.50 8.23 -7.25
C GLU A 128 -15.33 7.49 -8.30
N SER A 129 -15.09 6.21 -8.60
CA SER A 129 -15.76 5.56 -9.73
C SER A 129 -17.01 4.77 -9.35
N ASP A 130 -17.77 4.37 -10.39
CA ASP A 130 -18.88 3.42 -10.25
C ASP A 130 -18.46 2.08 -9.61
N VAL A 131 -17.17 1.72 -9.63
CA VAL A 131 -16.64 0.54 -8.94
C VAL A 131 -16.54 0.75 -7.43
N THR A 132 -16.36 1.98 -6.94
CA THR A 132 -16.45 2.29 -5.49
C THR A 132 -17.89 2.26 -4.98
N ARG A 133 -18.89 2.17 -5.87
CA ARG A 133 -20.25 1.82 -5.49
C ARG A 133 -20.39 0.34 -5.16
N ASP A 134 -19.46 -0.51 -5.64
CA ASP A 134 -19.38 -1.88 -5.16
C ASP A 134 -18.90 -1.88 -3.70
N THR A 135 -19.74 -2.39 -2.83
CA THR A 135 -19.50 -2.43 -1.38
C THR A 135 -18.29 -3.27 -1.02
N GLN A 136 -17.94 -4.28 -1.83
CA GLN A 136 -16.78 -5.14 -1.59
C GLN A 136 -15.49 -4.39 -1.87
N VAL A 137 -15.40 -3.64 -2.99
CA VAL A 137 -14.23 -2.82 -3.33
C VAL A 137 -14.00 -1.77 -2.25
N ARG A 138 -15.05 -1.04 -1.89
CA ARG A 138 -14.96 -0.03 -0.83
C ARG A 138 -14.47 -0.62 0.48
N GLY A 139 -15.05 -1.74 0.92
CA GLY A 139 -14.66 -2.40 2.16
C GLY A 139 -13.19 -2.84 2.18
N ARG A 140 -12.62 -3.27 1.03
CA ARG A 140 -11.19 -3.63 0.94
C ARG A 140 -10.28 -2.42 1.04
N VAL A 141 -10.65 -1.32 0.38
CA VAL A 141 -9.89 -0.06 0.44
C VAL A 141 -9.93 0.53 1.86
N GLU A 142 -11.11 0.58 2.46
CA GLU A 142 -11.28 1.05 3.85
C GLU A 142 -10.49 0.19 4.84
N HIS A 143 -10.48 -1.13 4.65
CA HIS A 143 -9.70 -2.05 5.47
C HIS A 143 -8.20 -1.78 5.35
N ALA A 144 -7.66 -1.66 4.14
CA ALA A 144 -6.25 -1.36 3.91
C ALA A 144 -5.84 -0.02 4.54
N ALA A 145 -6.67 1.02 4.38
CA ALA A 145 -6.44 2.33 4.99
C ALA A 145 -6.49 2.27 6.52
N ALA A 146 -7.42 1.49 7.10
CA ALA A 146 -7.53 1.30 8.54
C ALA A 146 -6.29 0.59 9.13
N GLU A 147 -5.77 -0.44 8.46
CA GLU A 147 -4.56 -1.14 8.90
C GLU A 147 -3.34 -0.22 8.93
N VAL A 148 -3.13 0.57 7.87
CA VAL A 148 -2.05 1.56 7.84
C VAL A 148 -2.22 2.62 8.93
N THR A 149 -3.44 3.15 9.10
CA THR A 149 -3.73 4.13 10.15
C THR A 149 -3.46 3.57 11.54
N ARG A 150 -3.88 2.34 11.80
CA ARG A 150 -3.62 1.64 13.06
C ARG A 150 -2.13 1.51 13.33
N ARG A 151 -1.35 1.16 12.32
CA ARG A 151 0.10 0.99 12.43
C ARG A 151 0.80 2.31 12.77
N ILE A 152 0.43 3.39 12.09
CA ILE A 152 0.95 4.73 12.37
C ILE A 152 0.54 5.19 13.79
N ALA A 153 -0.69 4.91 14.22
CA ALA A 153 -1.16 5.26 15.57
C ALA A 153 -0.37 4.56 16.68
N GLU A 154 0.02 3.30 16.49
CA GLU A 154 0.87 2.57 17.43
C GLU A 154 2.22 3.26 17.62
N VAL A 155 2.88 3.63 16.52
CA VAL A 155 4.15 4.36 16.54
C VAL A 155 3.98 5.74 17.20
N LEU A 156 2.94 6.49 16.81
CA LEU A 156 2.67 7.82 17.37
C LEU A 156 2.42 7.78 18.87
N SER A 157 1.70 6.79 19.37
CA SER A 157 1.47 6.62 20.81
C SER A 157 2.80 6.48 21.56
N GLY A 158 3.75 5.70 21.04
CA GLY A 158 5.09 5.54 21.59
C GLY A 158 5.91 6.83 21.57
N VAL A 159 5.95 7.50 20.42
CA VAL A 159 6.79 8.70 20.20
C VAL A 159 6.26 9.92 20.95
N THR A 160 4.94 10.11 20.97
CA THR A 160 4.32 11.29 21.60
C THR A 160 3.96 11.08 23.08
N GLY A 161 3.93 9.84 23.55
CA GLY A 161 3.44 9.49 24.88
C GLY A 161 1.93 9.70 25.08
N ARG A 162 1.19 9.96 24.01
CA ARG A 162 -0.26 10.18 24.05
C ARG A 162 -1.03 8.87 24.13
N GLY A 163 -2.21 8.94 24.72
CA GLY A 163 -3.15 7.80 24.76
C GLY A 163 -3.57 7.34 23.37
N ARG A 164 -4.04 6.11 23.28
CA ARG A 164 -4.44 5.48 22.01
C ARG A 164 -5.45 6.31 21.21
N ALA A 165 -6.48 6.85 21.88
CA ALA A 165 -7.51 7.63 21.20
C ALA A 165 -6.96 8.90 20.52
N ASP A 166 -6.01 9.60 21.16
CA ASP A 166 -5.34 10.76 20.56
C ASP A 166 -4.46 10.34 19.39
N ALA A 167 -3.71 9.25 19.54
CA ALA A 167 -2.84 8.71 18.49
C ALA A 167 -3.65 8.27 17.26
N ASP A 168 -4.81 7.67 17.44
CA ASP A 168 -5.71 7.28 16.34
C ASP A 168 -6.17 8.51 15.53
N VAL A 169 -6.54 9.61 16.20
CA VAL A 169 -6.93 10.87 15.54
C VAL A 169 -5.75 11.48 14.77
N LEU A 170 -4.56 11.51 15.38
CA LEU A 170 -3.35 12.04 14.73
C LEU A 170 -2.97 11.20 13.51
N ALA A 171 -2.99 9.88 13.63
CA ALA A 171 -2.70 8.97 12.51
C ALA A 171 -3.68 9.17 11.37
N ALA A 172 -4.98 9.23 11.66
CA ALA A 172 -6.01 9.48 10.66
C ALA A 172 -5.79 10.83 9.94
N ALA A 173 -5.42 11.89 10.65
CA ALA A 173 -5.13 13.19 10.06
C ALA A 173 -3.90 13.15 9.16
N LEU A 174 -2.81 12.48 9.56
CA LEU A 174 -1.60 12.33 8.75
C LEU A 174 -1.88 11.53 7.47
N VAL A 175 -2.57 10.40 7.60
CA VAL A 175 -2.97 9.57 6.46
C VAL A 175 -3.86 10.35 5.50
N ALA A 176 -4.91 11.03 6.00
CA ALA A 176 -5.81 11.82 5.17
C ALA A 176 -5.08 12.96 4.42
N THR A 177 -4.09 13.60 5.07
CA THR A 177 -3.29 14.65 4.44
C THR A 177 -2.43 14.08 3.31
N ALA A 178 -1.73 12.95 3.53
CA ALA A 178 -0.92 12.30 2.51
C ALA A 178 -1.79 11.82 1.34
N GLN A 179 -2.91 11.18 1.62
CA GLN A 179 -3.86 10.68 0.63
C GLN A 179 -4.49 11.81 -0.18
N GLY A 180 -4.93 12.89 0.48
CA GLY A 180 -5.52 14.06 -0.19
C GLY A 180 -4.53 14.75 -1.12
N ALA A 181 -3.27 14.91 -0.68
CA ALA A 181 -2.22 15.50 -1.50
C ALA A 181 -1.87 14.62 -2.71
N ALA A 182 -1.76 13.31 -2.53
CA ALA A 182 -1.49 12.34 -3.58
C ALA A 182 -2.61 12.32 -4.64
N THR A 183 -3.87 12.30 -4.19
CA THR A 183 -5.05 12.34 -5.07
C THR A 183 -5.12 13.66 -5.85
N TYR A 184 -4.88 14.79 -5.19
CA TYR A 184 -4.84 16.09 -5.84
C TYR A 184 -3.76 16.14 -6.93
N TRP A 185 -2.55 15.71 -6.59
CA TRP A 185 -1.41 15.69 -7.52
C TRP A 185 -1.70 14.85 -8.76
N LEU A 186 -2.24 13.65 -8.58
CA LEU A 186 -2.59 12.76 -9.69
C LEU A 186 -3.64 13.38 -10.63
N ARG A 187 -4.71 13.96 -10.07
CA ARG A 187 -5.80 14.57 -10.84
C ARG A 187 -5.38 15.80 -11.65
N HIS A 188 -4.40 16.54 -11.17
CA HIS A 188 -3.94 17.77 -11.82
C HIS A 188 -2.72 17.53 -12.73
N GLY A 189 -2.49 16.29 -13.16
CA GLY A 189 -1.52 15.93 -14.18
C GLY A 189 -0.06 16.01 -13.74
N GLY A 190 0.20 15.98 -12.43
CA GLY A 190 1.58 15.89 -11.92
C GLY A 190 2.50 17.04 -12.32
N GLY A 191 1.97 18.25 -12.54
CA GLY A 191 2.75 19.42 -13.00
C GLY A 191 3.94 19.80 -12.11
N GLN A 192 3.97 19.27 -10.87
CA GLN A 192 5.14 19.27 -9.99
C GLN A 192 5.65 17.83 -9.87
N GLY A 193 6.98 17.64 -9.83
CA GLY A 193 7.57 16.33 -9.58
C GLY A 193 7.09 15.74 -8.24
N ILE A 194 7.01 14.43 -8.15
CA ILE A 194 6.54 13.70 -6.95
C ILE A 194 7.39 14.07 -5.73
N GLU A 195 8.69 14.27 -5.92
CA GLU A 195 9.64 14.67 -4.86
C GLU A 195 9.24 15.98 -4.19
N ARG A 196 8.73 16.94 -5.00
CA ARG A 196 8.27 18.23 -4.47
C ARG A 196 7.02 18.09 -3.63
N VAL A 197 6.12 17.21 -4.03
CA VAL A 197 4.90 16.93 -3.25
C VAL A 197 5.25 16.23 -1.94
N VAL A 198 6.16 15.25 -1.98
CA VAL A 198 6.70 14.59 -0.77
C VAL A 198 7.27 15.63 0.19
N GLU A 199 8.12 16.54 -0.30
CA GLU A 199 8.74 17.59 0.52
C GLU A 199 7.68 18.49 1.18
N LEU A 200 6.72 19.00 0.41
CA LEU A 200 5.68 19.91 0.90
C LEU A 200 4.80 19.25 1.98
N VAL A 201 4.36 18.02 1.72
CA VAL A 201 3.51 17.29 2.65
C VAL A 201 4.28 16.89 3.91
N THR A 202 5.54 16.48 3.75
CA THR A 202 6.44 16.18 4.87
C THR A 202 6.66 17.39 5.75
N ASP A 203 6.95 18.55 5.19
CA ASP A 203 7.17 19.77 5.95
C ASP A 203 5.91 20.20 6.71
N LEU A 204 4.74 20.10 6.08
CA LEU A 204 3.46 20.39 6.72
C LEU A 204 3.22 19.46 7.92
N GLN A 205 3.38 18.16 7.73
CA GLN A 205 3.14 17.16 8.76
C GLN A 205 4.19 17.24 9.88
N TRP A 206 5.48 17.36 9.53
CA TRP A 206 6.56 17.38 10.49
C TRP A 206 6.52 18.61 11.40
N ARG A 207 6.24 19.80 10.87
CA ARG A 207 6.14 21.02 11.69
C ARG A 207 4.99 20.93 12.70
N GLY A 208 3.89 20.28 12.34
CA GLY A 208 2.81 20.01 13.28
C GLY A 208 3.16 18.94 14.31
N LEU A 209 3.77 17.84 13.86
CA LEU A 209 4.07 16.68 14.69
C LEU A 209 5.21 16.92 15.68
N ALA A 210 6.24 17.67 15.28
CA ALA A 210 7.41 17.95 16.12
C ALA A 210 7.03 18.62 17.45
N GLY A 211 5.98 19.44 17.46
CA GLY A 211 5.45 20.05 18.69
C GLY A 211 4.70 19.08 19.62
N LEU A 212 4.41 17.86 19.18
CA LEU A 212 3.70 16.84 19.95
C LEU A 212 4.61 15.75 20.52
N VAL A 213 5.87 15.70 20.09
CA VAL A 213 6.85 14.73 20.63
C VAL A 213 7.09 15.04 22.11
N ARG A 214 7.03 14.02 22.94
CA ARG A 214 7.24 14.17 24.40
C ARG A 214 8.64 14.70 24.70
N PRO A 215 8.81 15.57 25.73
CA PRO A 215 10.11 16.20 26.04
C PRO A 215 11.23 15.21 26.41
N ASP A 216 10.84 14.06 26.97
CA ASP A 216 11.72 12.98 27.40
C ASP A 216 11.89 11.87 26.35
N TYR A 217 11.49 12.10 25.10
CA TYR A 217 11.73 11.14 24.02
C TYR A 217 13.23 10.94 23.83
N PRO A 218 13.73 9.70 23.94
CA PRO A 218 15.16 9.44 23.84
C PRO A 218 15.61 9.63 22.38
N TYR A 219 16.34 10.72 22.14
CA TYR A 219 17.10 10.87 20.89
C TYR A 219 18.44 10.18 21.05
N GLY A 220 18.87 9.41 20.04
CA GLY A 220 20.22 8.88 19.99
C GLY A 220 21.23 10.02 19.86
N ASP A 221 22.42 9.83 20.40
CA ASP A 221 23.54 10.73 20.16
C ASP A 221 23.93 10.64 18.68
N ALA A 222 24.06 11.80 18.00
CA ALA A 222 24.42 11.91 16.59
C ALA A 222 25.92 11.68 16.39
#